data_23795554c7a8eaf0cf91dce8ae39d533
#
_entry.id   23795554c7a8eaf0cf91dce8ae39d533
#
_cell.length_a   1.000
_cell.length_b   1.000
_cell.length_c   1.000
_cell.angle_alpha   90.00
_cell.angle_beta   90.00
_cell.angle_gamma   90.00
#
_symmetry.space_group_name_H-M   'P 1'
#
loop_
_entity.id
_entity.type
_entity.pdbx_description
1 polymer ?
#
loop_
_entity_poly.entity_id
_entity_poly.type
_entity_poly.pdbx_seq_one_letter_code
_entity_poly.pdbx_strand_id
1 'polypeptide(L)'
;MTKREFVSHSESDTRGLGRKLGENIESGICVLLSGDLGAGKTVLVRGVGEALGISGVRSPSFTLINEYDSGRVVHADLYRLDDASSLGLEDYEDSILFVEWPDRWRNPPVNNVLKVKISAVSESEREIEICAYGEKAERVLAKL
;
A
#
# COMPACT_ATOMS: atom_id res chain seq x y z
N MET A 1 -9.22 16.13 0.88
CA MET A 1 -9.24 14.66 1.03
C MET A 1 -10.39 14.08 0.24
N THR A 2 -10.14 13.02 -0.50
CA THR A 2 -11.14 12.30 -1.29
C THR A 2 -11.13 10.85 -0.85
N LYS A 3 -12.32 10.25 -0.78
CA LYS A 3 -12.49 8.86 -0.35
C LYS A 3 -13.30 8.08 -1.38
N ARG A 4 -12.90 6.82 -1.63
CA ARG A 4 -13.67 5.87 -2.43
C ARG A 4 -13.69 4.51 -1.73
N GLU A 5 -14.77 3.78 -1.95
CA GLU A 5 -14.95 2.44 -1.40
C GLU A 5 -15.10 1.43 -2.53
N PHE A 6 -14.50 0.26 -2.35
CA PHE A 6 -14.51 -0.83 -3.31
C PHE A 6 -14.89 -2.12 -2.60
N VAL A 7 -15.57 -3.00 -3.31
CA VAL A 7 -15.88 -4.35 -2.83
C VAL A 7 -15.10 -5.34 -3.68
N SER A 8 -14.38 -6.25 -3.04
CA SER A 8 -13.67 -7.33 -3.69
C SER A 8 -14.34 -8.64 -3.32
N HIS A 9 -14.63 -9.48 -4.30
CA HIS A 9 -15.29 -10.77 -4.09
C HIS A 9 -14.31 -11.94 -4.17
N SER A 10 -13.05 -11.68 -4.44
CA SER A 10 -12.03 -12.71 -4.61
C SER A 10 -10.63 -12.11 -4.47
N GLU A 11 -9.64 -12.97 -4.29
CA GLU A 11 -8.24 -12.57 -4.32
C GLU A 11 -7.90 -11.93 -5.67
N SER A 12 -8.47 -12.46 -6.76
CA SER A 12 -8.30 -11.91 -8.10
C SER A 12 -8.81 -10.47 -8.21
N ASP A 13 -9.96 -10.17 -7.59
CA ASP A 13 -10.51 -8.81 -7.57
C ASP A 13 -9.58 -7.85 -6.81
N THR A 14 -9.06 -8.27 -5.66
CA THR A 14 -8.13 -7.45 -4.88
C THR A 14 -6.85 -7.20 -5.67
N ARG A 15 -6.31 -8.22 -6.31
CA ARG A 15 -5.13 -8.08 -7.18
C ARG A 15 -5.41 -7.15 -8.35
N GLY A 16 -6.62 -7.25 -8.95
CA GLY A 16 -7.04 -6.37 -10.04
C GLY A 16 -7.09 -4.91 -9.64
N LEU A 17 -7.56 -4.61 -8.44
CA LEU A 17 -7.53 -3.25 -7.90
C LEU A 17 -6.08 -2.79 -7.72
N GLY A 18 -5.22 -3.68 -7.24
CA GLY A 18 -3.78 -3.41 -7.14
C GLY A 18 -3.15 -3.07 -8.48
N ARG A 19 -3.50 -3.80 -9.55
CA ARG A 19 -3.01 -3.50 -10.90
C ARG A 19 -3.44 -2.12 -11.36
N LYS A 20 -4.71 -1.75 -11.15
CA LYS A 20 -5.19 -0.40 -11.49
C LYS A 20 -4.41 0.67 -10.73
N LEU A 21 -4.17 0.44 -9.45
CA LEU A 21 -3.37 1.34 -8.65
C LEU A 21 -1.96 1.47 -9.23
N GLY A 22 -1.31 0.35 -9.55
CA GLY A 22 0.03 0.33 -10.11
C GLY A 22 0.14 1.01 -11.48
N GLU A 23 -0.91 0.93 -12.31
CA GLU A 23 -0.95 1.60 -13.60
C GLU A 23 -0.98 3.13 -13.47
N ASN A 24 -1.43 3.65 -12.35
CA ASN A 24 -1.66 5.07 -12.15
C ASN A 24 -0.78 5.71 -11.08
N ILE A 25 -0.11 4.92 -10.25
CA ILE A 25 0.67 5.45 -9.13
C ILE A 25 1.95 6.12 -9.62
N GLU A 26 2.35 7.16 -8.91
CA GLU A 26 3.53 7.97 -9.22
C GLU A 26 4.53 7.92 -8.07
N SER A 27 5.81 8.14 -8.39
CA SER A 27 6.86 8.31 -7.37
C SER A 27 6.52 9.47 -6.45
N GLY A 28 6.88 9.33 -5.19
CA GLY A 28 6.57 10.34 -4.17
C GLY A 28 5.23 10.12 -3.48
N ILE A 29 4.51 9.05 -3.83
CA ILE A 29 3.28 8.68 -3.14
C ILE A 29 3.57 7.61 -2.09
N CYS A 30 3.07 7.81 -0.88
CA CYS A 30 3.13 6.83 0.19
C CYS A 30 1.75 6.18 0.35
N VAL A 31 1.72 4.85 0.34
CA VAL A 31 0.50 4.07 0.56
C VAL A 31 0.56 3.45 1.95
N LEU A 32 -0.33 3.86 2.82
CA LEU A 32 -0.43 3.31 4.18
C LEU A 32 -1.54 2.26 4.20
N LEU A 33 -1.15 1.01 4.42
CA LEU A 33 -2.03 -0.16 4.34
C LEU A 33 -2.41 -0.65 5.73
N SER A 34 -3.69 -0.61 6.03
CA SER A 34 -4.24 -1.11 7.29
C SER A 34 -5.19 -2.27 7.03
N GLY A 35 -5.24 -3.19 7.96
CA GLY A 35 -6.11 -4.35 7.89
C GLY A 35 -5.53 -5.49 8.70
N ASP A 36 -6.37 -6.42 9.14
CA ASP A 36 -5.94 -7.56 9.92
C ASP A 36 -5.01 -8.47 9.10
N LEU A 37 -4.28 -9.33 9.79
CA LEU A 37 -3.48 -10.37 9.15
C LEU A 37 -4.40 -11.20 8.23
N GLY A 38 -3.96 -11.44 7.01
CA GLY A 38 -4.74 -12.19 6.04
C GLY A 38 -5.84 -11.40 5.34
N ALA A 39 -5.96 -10.09 5.57
CA ALA A 39 -6.99 -9.28 4.92
C ALA A 39 -6.76 -9.05 3.43
N GLY A 40 -5.53 -9.27 2.92
CA GLY A 40 -5.21 -9.12 1.50
C GLY A 40 -4.28 -7.96 1.17
N LYS A 41 -3.60 -7.40 2.17
CA LYS A 41 -2.65 -6.29 1.96
C LYS A 41 -1.54 -6.66 0.97
N THR A 42 -0.93 -7.84 1.16
CA THR A 42 0.12 -8.31 0.26
C THR A 42 -0.41 -8.62 -1.14
N VAL A 43 -1.64 -9.13 -1.25
CA VAL A 43 -2.30 -9.38 -2.54
C VAL A 43 -2.45 -8.10 -3.33
N LEU A 44 -2.86 -7.02 -2.68
CA LEU A 44 -2.99 -5.71 -3.30
C LEU A 44 -1.62 -5.23 -3.84
N VAL A 45 -0.58 -5.33 -3.01
CA VAL A 45 0.78 -4.91 -3.39
C VAL A 45 1.32 -5.77 -4.54
N ARG A 46 1.01 -7.06 -4.58
CA ARG A 46 1.37 -7.92 -5.71
C ARG A 46 0.76 -7.43 -7.01
N GLY A 47 -0.51 -7.02 -6.97
CA GLY A 47 -1.17 -6.45 -8.14
C GLY A 47 -0.49 -5.18 -8.63
N VAL A 48 -0.10 -4.31 -7.70
CA VAL A 48 0.70 -3.12 -8.03
C VAL A 48 2.00 -3.52 -8.71
N GLY A 49 2.71 -4.49 -8.14
CA GLY A 49 3.96 -4.98 -8.70
C GLY A 49 3.82 -5.52 -10.13
N GLU A 50 2.74 -6.27 -10.39
CA GLU A 50 2.45 -6.77 -11.73
C GLU A 50 2.33 -5.63 -12.74
N ALA A 51 1.61 -4.56 -12.40
CA ALA A 51 1.45 -3.40 -13.27
C ALA A 51 2.76 -2.65 -13.50
N LEU A 52 3.65 -2.64 -12.50
CA LEU A 52 4.95 -1.97 -12.59
C LEU A 52 6.05 -2.85 -13.19
N GLY A 53 5.71 -4.08 -13.59
CA GLY A 53 6.69 -5.01 -14.15
C GLY A 53 7.61 -5.64 -13.12
N ILE A 54 7.20 -5.64 -11.86
CA ILE A 54 7.98 -6.22 -10.75
C ILE A 54 7.42 -7.61 -10.44
N SER A 55 8.27 -8.63 -10.51
CA SER A 55 7.93 -9.99 -10.11
C SER A 55 8.48 -10.29 -8.72
N GLY A 56 7.90 -11.30 -8.07
CA GLY A 56 8.42 -11.79 -6.79
C GLY A 56 8.14 -10.91 -5.60
N VAL A 57 7.07 -10.10 -5.65
CA VAL A 57 6.65 -9.31 -4.49
C VAL A 57 6.28 -10.27 -3.35
N ARG A 58 6.92 -10.08 -2.20
CA ARG A 58 6.75 -10.90 -1.01
C ARG A 58 6.42 -10.02 0.19
N SER A 59 5.72 -10.59 1.16
CA SER A 59 5.53 -9.93 2.44
C SER A 59 6.88 -9.68 3.11
N PRO A 60 7.17 -8.43 3.55
CA PRO A 60 8.40 -8.11 4.25
C PRO A 60 8.35 -8.39 5.75
N SER A 61 7.56 -9.38 6.19
CA SER A 61 7.34 -9.68 7.62
C SER A 61 8.65 -9.96 8.38
N PHE A 62 9.63 -10.57 7.73
CA PHE A 62 10.93 -10.89 8.36
C PHE A 62 12.02 -9.89 8.01
N THR A 63 12.00 -9.34 6.80
CA THR A 63 13.02 -8.38 6.35
C THR A 63 12.71 -6.95 6.79
N LEU A 64 11.47 -6.67 7.17
CA LEU A 64 10.90 -5.36 7.51
C LEU A 64 10.76 -4.45 6.31
N ILE A 65 11.75 -4.37 5.43
CA ILE A 65 11.74 -3.54 4.23
C ILE A 65 12.25 -4.36 3.05
N ASN A 66 11.49 -4.38 1.97
CA ASN A 66 11.91 -4.92 0.68
C ASN A 66 11.95 -3.77 -0.33
N GLU A 67 13.07 -3.64 -1.04
CA GLU A 67 13.21 -2.67 -2.12
C GLU A 67 13.15 -3.39 -3.47
N TYR A 68 12.43 -2.81 -4.42
CA TYR A 68 12.30 -3.33 -5.77
C TYR A 68 12.68 -2.26 -6.78
N ASP A 69 13.15 -2.67 -7.95
CA ASP A 69 13.51 -1.77 -9.05
C ASP A 69 14.45 -0.67 -8.57
N SER A 70 15.57 -1.09 -7.94
CA SER A 70 16.62 -0.20 -7.43
C SER A 70 16.09 0.88 -6.45
N GLY A 71 15.09 0.52 -5.65
CA GLY A 71 14.53 1.42 -4.65
C GLY A 71 13.42 2.34 -5.16
N ARG A 72 13.00 2.19 -6.42
CA ARG A 72 11.85 2.94 -6.94
C ARG A 72 10.56 2.56 -6.22
N VAL A 73 10.42 1.29 -5.86
CA VAL A 73 9.29 0.75 -5.11
C VAL A 73 9.81 0.14 -3.83
N VAL A 74 9.20 0.52 -2.71
CA VAL A 74 9.61 0.07 -1.38
C VAL A 74 8.38 -0.44 -0.65
N HIS A 75 8.49 -1.61 -0.03
CA HIS A 75 7.43 -2.22 0.76
C HIS A 75 7.95 -2.49 2.16
N ALA A 76 7.34 -1.88 3.15
CA ALA A 76 7.69 -2.04 4.57
C ALA A 76 6.53 -2.69 5.32
N ASP A 77 6.85 -3.54 6.30
CA ASP A 77 5.88 -4.14 7.21
C ASP A 77 6.34 -3.90 8.64
N LEU A 78 5.56 -3.13 9.37
CA LEU A 78 5.92 -2.69 10.72
C LEU A 78 5.24 -3.52 11.82
N TYR A 79 4.58 -4.62 11.45
CA TYR A 79 3.81 -5.43 12.41
C TYR A 79 4.62 -5.86 13.62
N ARG A 80 5.89 -6.21 13.42
CA ARG A 80 6.76 -6.75 14.46
C ARG A 80 7.50 -5.68 15.28
N LEU A 81 7.25 -4.40 14.98
CA LEU A 81 7.90 -3.29 15.65
C LEU A 81 6.91 -2.55 16.55
N ASP A 82 7.39 -2.06 17.68
CA ASP A 82 6.61 -1.14 18.51
C ASP A 82 6.70 0.28 17.96
N ASP A 83 7.86 0.63 17.40
CA ASP A 83 8.13 1.95 16.85
C ASP A 83 9.10 1.82 15.67
N ALA A 84 8.74 2.40 14.55
CA ALA A 84 9.51 2.33 13.31
C ALA A 84 10.45 3.52 13.09
N SER A 85 10.64 4.39 14.09
CA SER A 85 11.43 5.62 13.94
C SER A 85 12.87 5.38 13.48
N SER A 86 13.44 4.21 13.82
CA SER A 86 14.82 3.88 13.47
C SER A 86 15.01 3.30 12.06
N LEU A 87 13.92 3.03 11.32
CA LEU A 87 14.02 2.40 10.01
C LEU A 87 14.40 3.35 8.88
N GLY A 88 14.29 4.67 9.10
CA GLY A 88 14.61 5.66 8.07
C GLY A 88 13.61 5.68 6.92
N LEU A 89 12.33 5.41 7.19
CA LEU A 89 11.30 5.40 6.13
C LEU A 89 11.18 6.76 5.44
N GLU A 90 11.51 7.86 6.11
CA GLU A 90 11.52 9.21 5.53
C GLU A 90 12.52 9.36 4.38
N ASP A 91 13.52 8.51 4.31
CA ASP A 91 14.51 8.54 3.22
C ASP A 91 13.94 8.05 1.89
N TYR A 92 12.76 7.44 1.92
CA TYR A 92 12.09 6.94 0.72
C TYR A 92 11.04 7.90 0.16
N GLU A 93 11.14 9.20 0.46
CA GLU A 93 10.14 10.20 0.04
C GLU A 93 9.98 10.33 -1.48
N ASP A 94 10.99 9.96 -2.25
CA ASP A 94 10.95 10.01 -3.71
C ASP A 94 10.57 8.67 -4.34
N SER A 95 10.33 7.66 -3.53
CA SER A 95 9.94 6.33 -3.98
C SER A 95 8.42 6.18 -3.99
N ILE A 96 7.94 5.06 -4.52
CA ILE A 96 6.58 4.58 -4.28
C ILE A 96 6.70 3.70 -3.03
N LEU A 97 6.17 4.18 -1.91
CA LEU A 97 6.35 3.52 -0.62
C LEU A 97 5.04 2.90 -0.14
N PHE A 98 5.06 1.60 0.12
CA PHE A 98 3.95 0.86 0.73
C PHE A 98 4.32 0.50 2.16
N VAL A 99 3.50 0.89 3.12
CA VAL A 99 3.74 0.60 4.54
C VAL A 99 2.55 -0.13 5.14
N GLU A 100 2.76 -1.35 5.61
CA GLU A 100 1.77 -2.13 6.37
C GLU A 100 1.95 -1.84 7.85
N TRP A 101 0.84 -1.81 8.58
CA TRP A 101 0.79 -1.46 10.01
C TRP A 101 1.35 -0.07 10.28
N PRO A 102 0.81 0.96 9.59
CA PRO A 102 1.37 2.32 9.64
C PRO A 102 1.25 3.00 11.00
N ASP A 103 0.41 2.49 11.88
CA ASP A 103 0.27 3.01 13.25
C ASP A 103 1.57 2.88 14.07
N ARG A 104 2.51 2.02 13.63
CA ARG A 104 3.83 1.88 14.25
C ARG A 104 4.80 2.97 13.80
N TRP A 105 4.43 3.78 12.82
CA TRP A 105 5.22 4.89 12.31
C TRP A 105 4.69 6.19 12.90
N ARG A 106 5.45 6.80 13.80
CA ARG A 106 5.00 7.93 14.60
C ARG A 106 4.68 9.18 13.77
N ASN A 107 5.52 9.48 12.78
CA ASN A 107 5.38 10.68 11.96
C ASN A 107 5.35 10.34 10.47
N PRO A 108 4.26 9.68 10.00
CA PRO A 108 4.13 9.38 8.56
C PRO A 108 3.89 10.68 7.78
N PRO A 109 4.16 10.67 6.46
CA PRO A 109 3.84 11.82 5.64
C PRO A 109 2.33 12.09 5.65
N VAL A 110 1.98 13.36 5.45
CA VAL A 110 0.58 13.83 5.46
C VAL A 110 0.11 14.31 4.09
N ASN A 111 1.03 14.42 3.12
CA ASN A 111 0.75 14.87 1.78
C ASN A 111 1.19 13.82 0.77
N ASN A 112 0.43 13.67 -0.33
CA ASN A 112 0.62 12.62 -1.33
C ASN A 112 0.58 11.23 -0.70
N VAL A 113 -0.47 10.99 0.08
CA VAL A 113 -0.70 9.74 0.80
C VAL A 113 -2.01 9.12 0.37
N LEU A 114 -1.98 7.81 0.14
CA LEU A 114 -3.16 6.98 0.00
C LEU A 114 -3.27 6.12 1.25
N LYS A 115 -4.32 6.33 2.04
CA LYS A 115 -4.62 5.47 3.18
C LYS A 115 -5.59 4.40 2.72
N VAL A 116 -5.15 3.15 2.75
CA VAL A 116 -5.92 1.99 2.30
C VAL A 116 -6.27 1.13 3.51
N LYS A 117 -7.56 0.90 3.69
CA LYS A 117 -8.04 -0.01 4.75
C LYS A 117 -8.75 -1.18 4.09
N ILE A 118 -8.29 -2.38 4.38
CA ILE A 118 -8.88 -3.62 3.86
C ILE A 118 -9.52 -4.37 5.02
N SER A 119 -10.81 -4.66 4.89
CA SER A 119 -11.57 -5.39 5.90
C SER A 119 -12.14 -6.67 5.31
N ALA A 120 -11.92 -7.81 5.98
CA ALA A 120 -12.53 -9.07 5.60
C ALA A 120 -14.01 -9.06 6.04
N VAL A 121 -14.92 -9.23 5.09
CA VAL A 121 -16.36 -9.32 5.36
C VAL A 121 -16.76 -10.78 5.50
N SER A 122 -16.17 -11.65 4.68
CA SER A 122 -16.35 -13.09 4.70
C SER A 122 -15.04 -13.74 4.27
N GLU A 123 -15.04 -15.03 4.08
CA GLU A 123 -13.85 -15.76 3.64
C GLU A 123 -13.30 -15.22 2.31
N SER A 124 -14.19 -14.83 1.38
CA SER A 124 -13.79 -14.37 0.05
C SER A 124 -14.03 -12.89 -0.20
N GLU A 125 -14.89 -12.24 0.58
CA GLU A 125 -15.27 -10.85 0.32
C GLU A 125 -14.48 -9.87 1.19
N ARG A 126 -14.06 -8.76 0.56
CA ARG A 126 -13.32 -7.68 1.22
C ARG A 126 -13.97 -6.34 0.92
N GLU A 127 -13.96 -5.45 1.90
CA GLU A 127 -14.26 -4.04 1.70
C GLU A 127 -12.95 -3.27 1.74
N ILE A 128 -12.74 -2.42 0.74
CA ILE A 128 -11.50 -1.67 0.61
C ILE A 128 -11.85 -0.18 0.54
N GLU A 129 -11.38 0.56 1.52
CA GLU A 129 -11.57 2.00 1.59
C GLU A 129 -10.24 2.69 1.28
N ILE A 130 -10.25 3.65 0.35
CA ILE A 130 -9.05 4.40 -0.02
C ILE A 130 -9.33 5.88 0.18
N CYS A 131 -8.52 6.53 1.01
CA CYS A 131 -8.56 7.97 1.24
C CYS A 131 -7.30 8.59 0.66
N ALA A 132 -7.45 9.60 -0.19
CA ALA A 132 -6.34 10.28 -0.83
C ALA A 132 -6.11 11.66 -0.22
N TYR A 133 -4.86 11.97 0.08
CA TYR A 133 -4.42 13.25 0.63
C TYR A 133 -3.32 13.81 -0.25
N GLY A 134 -3.55 14.99 -0.82
CA GLY A 134 -2.60 15.65 -1.70
C GLY A 134 -2.93 15.44 -3.17
N GLU A 135 -2.42 16.36 -4.00
CA GLU A 135 -2.79 16.43 -5.41
C GLU A 135 -2.48 15.17 -6.20
N LYS A 136 -1.26 14.63 -6.04
CA LYS A 136 -0.88 13.39 -6.74
C LYS A 136 -1.76 12.21 -6.32
N ALA A 137 -1.99 12.06 -5.02
CA ALA A 137 -2.79 10.97 -4.48
C ALA A 137 -4.25 11.07 -4.97
N GLU A 138 -4.80 12.27 -5.00
CA GLU A 138 -6.17 12.48 -5.48
C GLU A 138 -6.32 12.19 -6.96
N ARG A 139 -5.31 12.52 -7.78
CA ARG A 139 -5.33 12.16 -9.20
C ARG A 139 -5.33 10.65 -9.41
N VAL A 140 -4.55 9.93 -8.62
CA VAL A 140 -4.49 8.47 -8.70
C VAL A 140 -5.85 7.87 -8.33
N LEU A 141 -6.41 8.31 -7.19
CA LEU A 141 -7.70 7.78 -6.73
C LEU A 141 -8.81 8.00 -7.75
N ALA A 142 -8.81 9.14 -8.44
CA ALA A 142 -9.83 9.45 -9.44
C ALA A 142 -9.82 8.48 -10.63
N LYS A 143 -8.73 7.77 -10.85
CA LYS A 143 -8.58 6.84 -11.98
C LYS A 143 -8.84 5.37 -11.62
N LEU A 144 -9.13 5.07 -10.38
CA LEU A 144 -9.39 3.70 -9.93
C LEU A 144 -10.81 3.20 -10.19
#